data_6274139d11276a03250d5ac6701999f0
#
_entry.id   6274139d11276a03250d5ac6701999f0
#
_cell.length_a   1.000
_cell.length_b   1.000
_cell.length_c   1.000
_cell.angle_alpha   90.00
_cell.angle_beta   90.00
_cell.angle_gamma   90.00
#
_symmetry.space_group_name_H-M   'P 1'
#
loop_
_entity.id
_entity.type
_entity.pdbx_description
1 polymer ?
#
loop_
_entity_poly.entity_id
_entity_poly.type
_entity_poly.pdbx_seq_one_letter_code
_entity_poly.pdbx_strand_id
1 'polypeptide(L)'
;MPVLEALLPKILSVRRIPGADPALLRAYGADPERHRSLGLVTVDQDDPTYVALDEATKHARVDVVYARSFYAGSRHASGPLSGEILGVIASDDPEEIESGLEVIVRTLEHDACFYAANDDGSIAVFPHVIASLGTYLSVAAGLSPGEPMAYLVAPPVEATIGLDAALKAAEVRLARAFPPPTETNFAAAYLAGELHQVEAAAMAFAEAVVQVGRHPRER
;
A
#
# COMPACT_ATOMS: atom_id res chain seq x y z
N MET A 1 -10.96 -4.90 -19.47
CA MET A 1 -9.92 -4.00 -18.93
C MET A 1 -8.87 -3.77 -20.00
N PRO A 2 -8.42 -2.53 -20.26
CA PRO A 2 -7.20 -2.36 -21.04
C PRO A 2 -6.07 -3.12 -20.34
N VAL A 3 -5.18 -3.75 -21.12
CA VAL A 3 -3.97 -4.35 -20.55
C VAL A 3 -3.08 -3.21 -20.14
N LEU A 4 -2.93 -3.01 -18.81
CA LEU A 4 -2.05 -2.01 -18.23
C LEU A 4 -0.69 -2.65 -17.98
N GLU A 5 0.38 -1.93 -18.28
CA GLU A 5 1.73 -2.40 -17.96
C GLU A 5 1.98 -2.28 -16.45
N ALA A 6 2.47 -3.36 -15.84
CA ALA A 6 2.78 -3.37 -14.41
C ALA A 6 4.04 -2.57 -14.12
N LEU A 7 3.97 -1.69 -13.14
CA LEU A 7 5.08 -0.90 -12.59
C LEU A 7 5.48 -1.54 -11.26
N LEU A 8 6.31 -2.58 -11.34
CA LEU A 8 6.71 -3.35 -10.17
C LEU A 8 7.55 -2.52 -9.19
N PRO A 9 7.27 -2.61 -7.87
CA PRO A 9 8.08 -1.96 -6.86
C PRO A 9 9.48 -2.57 -6.78
N LYS A 10 10.46 -1.75 -6.48
CA LYS A 10 11.82 -2.19 -6.24
C LYS A 10 12.10 -2.26 -4.75
N ILE A 11 12.33 -3.47 -4.26
CA ILE A 11 12.77 -3.71 -2.88
C ILE A 11 14.25 -3.29 -2.77
N LEU A 12 14.55 -2.37 -1.88
CA LEU A 12 15.88 -1.78 -1.73
C LEU A 12 16.68 -2.41 -0.59
N SER A 13 16.00 -2.72 0.51
CA SER A 13 16.64 -3.42 1.63
C SER A 13 15.61 -4.20 2.43
N VAL A 14 15.99 -5.40 2.85
CA VAL A 14 15.26 -6.22 3.82
C VAL A 14 16.24 -6.62 4.91
N ARG A 15 15.87 -6.39 6.18
CA ARG A 15 16.73 -6.71 7.34
C ARG A 15 15.91 -7.22 8.49
N ARG A 16 16.50 -8.07 9.31
CA ARG A 16 15.95 -8.52 10.60
C ARG A 16 16.90 -8.17 11.73
N ILE A 17 16.34 -7.88 12.89
CA ILE A 17 17.06 -7.64 14.13
C ILE A 17 16.48 -8.58 15.18
N PRO A 18 17.01 -9.82 15.29
CA PRO A 18 16.62 -10.72 16.36
C PRO A 18 17.14 -10.19 17.71
N GLY A 19 16.30 -10.24 18.74
CA GLY A 19 16.69 -9.75 20.06
C GLY A 19 16.99 -8.24 20.08
N ALA A 20 16.13 -7.45 19.45
CA ALA A 20 16.27 -5.99 19.37
C ALA A 20 16.32 -5.34 20.77
N ASP A 21 17.13 -4.30 20.92
CA ASP A 21 17.21 -3.53 22.16
C ASP A 21 15.85 -2.94 22.52
N PRO A 22 15.41 -2.99 23.78
CA PRO A 22 14.12 -2.45 24.20
C PRO A 22 13.92 -0.96 23.90
N ALA A 23 14.99 -0.16 23.88
CA ALA A 23 14.89 1.25 23.51
C ALA A 23 14.61 1.43 22.00
N LEU A 24 15.20 0.57 21.17
CA LEU A 24 14.93 0.55 19.73
C LEU A 24 13.50 0.09 19.45
N LEU A 25 13.02 -0.97 20.13
CA LEU A 25 11.63 -1.42 20.03
C LEU A 25 10.66 -0.28 20.29
N ARG A 26 10.82 0.42 21.42
CA ARG A 26 9.98 1.58 21.77
C ARG A 26 10.08 2.73 20.76
N ALA A 27 11.24 2.98 20.21
CA ALA A 27 11.44 4.04 19.21
C ALA A 27 10.63 3.82 17.93
N TYR A 28 10.36 2.55 17.57
CA TYR A 28 9.52 2.17 16.43
C TYR A 28 8.07 1.84 16.84
N GLY A 29 7.66 2.08 18.07
CA GLY A 29 6.29 1.83 18.53
C GLY A 29 6.00 0.38 18.91
N ALA A 30 7.02 -0.48 18.93
CA ALA A 30 6.91 -1.85 19.42
C ALA A 30 6.89 -1.89 20.96
N ASP A 31 6.14 -2.82 21.53
CA ASP A 31 6.08 -3.08 22.97
C ASP A 31 7.12 -4.13 23.36
N PRO A 32 8.15 -3.79 24.17
CA PRO A 32 9.19 -4.75 24.57
C PRO A 32 8.70 -5.92 25.45
N GLU A 33 7.48 -5.83 26.01
CA GLU A 33 6.89 -6.96 26.74
C GLU A 33 6.28 -8.01 25.81
N ARG A 34 5.91 -7.59 24.59
CA ARG A 34 5.29 -8.43 23.55
C ARG A 34 6.22 -8.74 22.39
N HIS A 35 7.18 -7.87 22.12
CA HIS A 35 8.05 -7.95 20.95
C HIS A 35 9.52 -8.02 21.36
N ARG A 36 10.28 -8.87 20.66
CA ARG A 36 11.72 -9.04 20.88
C ARG A 36 12.55 -8.90 19.61
N SER A 37 11.88 -8.98 18.46
CA SER A 37 12.55 -8.97 17.16
C SER A 37 11.84 -8.01 16.21
N LEU A 38 12.63 -7.41 15.29
CA LEU A 38 12.13 -6.51 14.25
C LEU A 38 12.49 -7.05 12.87
N GLY A 39 11.57 -6.85 11.91
CA GLY A 39 11.81 -6.97 10.48
C GLY A 39 11.65 -5.61 9.82
N LEU A 40 12.59 -5.22 8.96
CA LEU A 40 12.60 -3.93 8.28
C LEU A 40 12.62 -4.13 6.78
N VAL A 41 11.84 -3.33 6.07
CA VAL A 41 11.82 -3.28 4.62
C VAL A 41 11.79 -1.83 4.13
N THR A 42 12.57 -1.53 3.08
CA THR A 42 12.51 -0.27 2.34
C THR A 42 12.26 -0.54 0.86
N VAL A 43 11.37 0.23 0.26
CA VAL A 43 10.86 0.04 -1.10
C VAL A 43 10.72 1.42 -1.76
N ASP A 44 10.77 1.48 -3.08
CA ASP A 44 10.58 2.72 -3.85
C ASP A 44 9.12 3.06 -4.18
N GLN A 45 8.17 2.25 -3.68
CA GLN A 45 6.73 2.50 -3.79
C GLN A 45 6.06 2.22 -2.44
N ASP A 46 5.33 3.18 -1.92
CA ASP A 46 4.71 3.10 -0.60
C ASP A 46 3.39 2.30 -0.58
N ASP A 47 2.44 2.57 -1.46
CA ASP A 47 1.12 1.93 -1.43
C ASP A 47 1.18 0.39 -1.60
N PRO A 48 1.95 -0.19 -2.55
CA PRO A 48 2.18 -1.63 -2.59
C PRO A 48 2.81 -2.18 -1.30
N THR A 49 3.67 -1.39 -0.64
CA THR A 49 4.33 -1.80 0.60
C THR A 49 3.35 -1.84 1.78
N TYR A 50 2.39 -0.89 1.88
CA TYR A 50 1.32 -0.96 2.88
C TYR A 50 0.48 -2.22 2.72
N VAL A 51 0.17 -2.62 1.46
CA VAL A 51 -0.53 -3.87 1.18
C VAL A 51 0.30 -5.08 1.60
N ALA A 52 1.59 -5.11 1.27
CA ALA A 52 2.48 -6.22 1.62
C ALA A 52 2.67 -6.37 3.14
N LEU A 53 2.73 -5.26 3.88
CA LEU A 53 2.77 -5.26 5.33
C LEU A 53 1.48 -5.82 5.94
N ASP A 54 0.32 -5.46 5.38
CA ASP A 54 -0.97 -6.01 5.81
C ASP A 54 -1.06 -7.52 5.52
N GLU A 55 -0.57 -7.94 4.35
CA GLU A 55 -0.52 -9.36 3.96
C GLU A 55 0.31 -10.18 4.95
N ALA A 56 1.44 -9.65 5.42
CA ALA A 56 2.27 -10.32 6.42
C ALA A 56 1.50 -10.62 7.71
N THR A 57 0.59 -9.74 8.14
CA THR A 57 -0.21 -9.94 9.37
C THR A 57 -1.23 -11.07 9.26
N LYS A 58 -1.50 -11.57 8.05
CA LYS A 58 -2.42 -12.70 7.80
C LYS A 58 -1.71 -14.04 7.80
N HIS A 59 -0.41 -14.05 7.56
CA HIS A 59 0.37 -15.27 7.34
C HIS A 59 1.46 -15.52 8.39
N ALA A 60 1.77 -14.52 9.22
CA ALA A 60 2.73 -14.60 10.31
C ALA A 60 2.20 -13.89 11.56
N ARG A 61 2.67 -14.30 12.74
CA ARG A 61 2.34 -13.64 14.01
C ARG A 61 3.20 -12.39 14.19
N VAL A 62 2.94 -11.38 13.38
CA VAL A 62 3.64 -10.10 13.39
C VAL A 62 2.66 -8.95 13.56
N ASP A 63 3.11 -7.91 14.25
CA ASP A 63 2.44 -6.60 14.28
C ASP A 63 3.22 -5.64 13.38
N VAL A 64 2.52 -4.86 12.54
CA VAL A 64 3.12 -3.72 11.84
C VAL A 64 3.21 -2.57 12.84
N VAL A 65 4.41 -2.28 13.31
CA VAL A 65 4.64 -1.29 14.38
C VAL A 65 5.03 0.09 13.84
N TYR A 66 5.55 0.12 12.61
CA TYR A 66 5.90 1.36 11.93
C TYR A 66 5.77 1.18 10.42
N ALA A 67 5.07 2.11 9.78
CA ALA A 67 5.05 2.23 8.33
C ALA A 67 4.85 3.70 7.97
N ARG A 68 5.86 4.30 7.39
CA ARG A 68 5.87 5.72 7.03
C ARG A 68 6.43 5.92 5.65
N SER A 69 5.62 6.53 4.81
CA SER A 69 6.06 7.10 3.55
C SER A 69 6.80 8.42 3.81
N PHE A 70 7.78 8.72 2.99
CA PHE A 70 8.55 9.96 3.06
C PHE A 70 9.04 10.36 1.68
N TYR A 71 9.01 11.66 1.41
CA TYR A 71 9.49 12.20 0.17
C TYR A 71 10.99 12.51 0.25
N ALA A 72 11.77 11.86 -0.60
CA ALA A 72 13.22 12.07 -0.72
C ALA A 72 13.55 13.06 -1.85
N GLY A 73 12.95 14.24 -1.82
CA GLY A 73 12.96 15.19 -2.94
C GLY A 73 14.30 15.88 -3.22
N SER A 74 15.30 15.75 -2.36
CA SER A 74 16.64 16.30 -2.64
C SER A 74 17.67 15.19 -2.81
N ARG A 75 18.71 15.45 -3.63
CA ARG A 75 19.79 14.48 -3.95
C ARG A 75 20.44 13.84 -2.73
N HIS A 76 20.40 14.51 -1.58
CA HIS A 76 21.04 14.06 -0.33
C HIS A 76 20.04 13.87 0.82
N ALA A 77 18.73 13.89 0.55
CA ALA A 77 17.69 13.67 1.56
C ALA A 77 17.58 12.19 1.96
N SER A 78 18.05 11.28 1.10
CA SER A 78 18.04 9.85 1.37
C SER A 78 19.26 9.17 0.76
N GLY A 79 19.62 8.00 1.30
CA GLY A 79 20.64 7.13 0.71
C GLY A 79 20.05 6.24 -0.38
N PRO A 80 20.89 5.46 -1.10
CA PRO A 80 20.44 4.59 -2.20
C PRO A 80 19.53 3.44 -1.75
N LEU A 81 19.43 3.18 -0.45
CA LEU A 81 18.58 2.13 0.12
C LEU A 81 17.34 2.67 0.85
N SER A 82 17.09 3.98 0.82
CA SER A 82 15.98 4.57 1.58
C SER A 82 14.61 4.33 0.94
N GLY A 83 14.51 4.39 -0.39
CA GLY A 83 13.23 4.30 -1.10
C GLY A 83 12.26 5.42 -0.73
N GLU A 84 10.98 5.13 -0.80
CA GLU A 84 9.89 6.05 -0.43
C GLU A 84 9.17 5.65 0.86
N ILE A 85 9.45 4.47 1.40
CA ILE A 85 8.82 3.96 2.63
C ILE A 85 9.80 3.15 3.48
N LEU A 86 9.64 3.26 4.79
CA LEU A 86 10.16 2.29 5.75
C LEU A 86 9.00 1.56 6.41
N GLY A 87 8.93 0.24 6.22
CA GLY A 87 8.05 -0.66 6.93
C GLY A 87 8.80 -1.43 8.03
N VAL A 88 8.20 -1.54 9.21
CA VAL A 88 8.74 -2.33 10.33
C VAL A 88 7.66 -3.22 10.91
N ILE A 89 7.95 -4.52 10.92
CA ILE A 89 7.16 -5.53 11.61
C ILE A 89 7.86 -5.97 12.89
N ALA A 90 7.11 -6.38 13.89
CA ALA A 90 7.63 -6.84 15.18
C ALA A 90 6.95 -8.13 15.63
N SER A 91 7.71 -8.99 16.33
CA SER A 91 7.23 -10.23 16.93
C SER A 91 8.05 -10.59 18.18
N ASP A 92 7.53 -11.46 19.03
CA ASP A 92 8.29 -12.13 20.10
C ASP A 92 9.20 -13.23 19.55
N ASP A 93 8.89 -13.76 18.36
CA ASP A 93 9.58 -14.86 17.70
C ASP A 93 10.32 -14.40 16.45
N PRO A 94 11.65 -14.58 16.35
CA PRO A 94 12.42 -14.23 15.17
C PRO A 94 12.07 -15.05 13.91
N GLU A 95 11.50 -16.26 14.06
CA GLU A 95 11.05 -17.07 12.92
C GLU A 95 9.78 -16.48 12.29
N GLU A 96 8.90 -15.90 13.09
CA GLU A 96 7.72 -15.18 12.60
C GLU A 96 8.11 -13.90 11.84
N ILE A 97 9.20 -13.24 12.26
CA ILE A 97 9.76 -12.10 11.51
C ILE A 97 10.27 -12.56 10.13
N GLU A 98 10.95 -13.69 10.06
CA GLU A 98 11.43 -14.24 8.78
C GLU A 98 10.25 -14.57 7.87
N SER A 99 9.25 -15.30 8.38
CA SER A 99 8.02 -15.62 7.65
C SER A 99 7.27 -14.36 7.17
N GLY A 100 7.13 -13.36 8.03
CA GLY A 100 6.50 -12.08 7.67
C GLY A 100 7.25 -11.34 6.57
N LEU A 101 8.58 -11.29 6.63
CA LEU A 101 9.41 -10.66 5.60
C LEU A 101 9.35 -11.41 4.26
N GLU A 102 9.28 -12.75 4.27
CA GLU A 102 9.10 -13.56 3.06
C GLU A 102 7.74 -13.26 2.38
N VAL A 103 6.67 -13.12 3.18
CA VAL A 103 5.34 -12.72 2.66
C VAL A 103 5.41 -11.33 2.04
N ILE A 104 6.05 -10.36 2.72
CA ILE A 104 6.21 -8.99 2.20
C ILE A 104 6.92 -9.01 0.85
N VAL A 105 8.07 -9.70 0.76
CA VAL A 105 8.85 -9.80 -0.48
C VAL A 105 8.02 -10.41 -1.61
N ARG A 106 7.37 -11.55 -1.36
CA ARG A 106 6.54 -12.23 -2.35
C ARG A 106 5.40 -11.36 -2.86
N THR A 107 4.71 -10.66 -1.95
CA THR A 107 3.59 -9.77 -2.31
C THR A 107 4.06 -8.62 -3.19
N LEU A 108 5.22 -8.01 -2.89
CA LEU A 108 5.81 -6.94 -3.70
C LEU A 108 6.31 -7.42 -5.06
N GLU A 109 6.80 -8.65 -5.15
CA GLU A 109 7.30 -9.20 -6.41
C GLU A 109 6.21 -9.67 -7.36
N HIS A 110 5.00 -10.03 -6.84
CA HIS A 110 4.02 -10.76 -7.63
C HIS A 110 2.59 -10.19 -7.59
N ASP A 111 2.18 -9.53 -6.50
CA ASP A 111 0.76 -9.28 -6.25
C ASP A 111 0.40 -7.78 -6.20
N ALA A 112 1.24 -6.95 -5.61
CA ALA A 112 0.95 -5.54 -5.38
C ALA A 112 1.89 -4.62 -6.19
N CYS A 113 1.33 -3.93 -7.19
CA CYS A 113 2.08 -2.96 -8.01
C CYS A 113 1.16 -1.89 -8.56
N PHE A 114 1.75 -0.74 -8.90
CA PHE A 114 1.10 0.23 -9.76
C PHE A 114 1.01 -0.26 -11.22
N TYR A 115 0.18 0.39 -12.00
CA TYR A 115 0.06 0.16 -13.44
C TYR A 115 0.19 1.48 -14.19
N ALA A 116 0.81 1.43 -15.36
CA ALA A 116 0.84 2.56 -16.29
C ALA A 116 -0.55 2.80 -16.87
N ALA A 117 -1.08 4.01 -16.69
CA ALA A 117 -2.38 4.40 -17.22
C ALA A 117 -2.28 5.11 -18.59
N ASN A 118 -1.05 5.31 -19.10
CA ASN A 118 -0.77 5.88 -20.43
C ASN A 118 0.49 5.23 -21.03
N ASP A 119 0.70 5.46 -22.34
CA ASP A 119 1.72 4.78 -23.13
C ASP A 119 3.17 5.04 -22.69
N ASP A 120 3.45 6.20 -22.10
CA ASP A 120 4.79 6.59 -21.62
C ASP A 120 5.03 6.31 -20.13
N GLY A 121 4.03 5.74 -19.43
CA GLY A 121 4.12 5.40 -18.01
C GLY A 121 4.17 6.62 -17.06
N SER A 122 3.89 7.83 -17.56
CA SER A 122 3.93 9.05 -16.73
C SER A 122 2.72 9.21 -15.81
N ILE A 123 1.64 8.46 -16.04
CA ILE A 123 0.47 8.38 -15.18
C ILE A 123 0.40 6.98 -14.60
N ALA A 124 0.59 6.88 -13.29
CA ALA A 124 0.48 5.63 -12.56
C ALA A 124 -0.89 5.53 -11.87
N VAL A 125 -1.45 4.32 -11.82
CA VAL A 125 -2.70 4.00 -11.13
C VAL A 125 -2.54 2.75 -10.30
N PHE A 126 -3.12 2.75 -9.10
CA PHE A 126 -3.14 1.60 -8.18
C PHE A 126 -4.59 1.21 -7.87
N PRO A 127 -5.21 0.34 -8.68
CA PRO A 127 -6.58 -0.14 -8.47
C PRO A 127 -6.55 -1.49 -7.74
N HIS A 128 -5.93 -1.54 -6.56
CA HIS A 128 -5.67 -2.81 -5.87
C HIS A 128 -6.88 -3.26 -5.06
N VAL A 129 -7.23 -4.55 -5.18
CA VAL A 129 -8.30 -5.19 -4.39
C VAL A 129 -7.69 -6.13 -3.37
N ILE A 130 -8.03 -5.89 -2.11
CA ILE A 130 -7.68 -6.75 -0.98
C ILE A 130 -8.92 -7.57 -0.65
N ALA A 131 -8.91 -8.87 -0.97
CA ALA A 131 -10.06 -9.75 -0.76
C ALA A 131 -10.39 -9.98 0.73
N SER A 132 -9.38 -9.86 1.58
CA SER A 132 -9.50 -10.05 3.03
C SER A 132 -8.45 -9.20 3.73
N LEU A 133 -8.85 -8.15 4.43
CA LEU A 133 -7.95 -7.28 5.19
C LEU A 133 -7.25 -8.02 6.33
N GLY A 134 -5.97 -7.73 6.51
CA GLY A 134 -5.22 -8.08 7.71
C GLY A 134 -5.51 -7.12 8.87
N THR A 135 -4.67 -7.16 9.89
CA THR A 135 -4.85 -6.32 11.08
C THR A 135 -4.34 -4.90 10.90
N TYR A 136 -3.45 -4.65 9.95
CA TYR A 136 -2.84 -3.33 9.75
C TYR A 136 -3.76 -2.38 8.95
N LEU A 137 -4.15 -2.75 7.74
CA LEU A 137 -4.99 -1.88 6.91
C LEU A 137 -6.44 -1.83 7.40
N SER A 138 -6.95 -2.84 8.10
CA SER A 138 -8.27 -2.77 8.72
C SER A 138 -8.36 -1.60 9.72
N VAL A 139 -7.35 -1.40 10.55
CA VAL A 139 -7.27 -0.25 11.47
C VAL A 139 -7.18 1.06 10.70
N ALA A 140 -6.33 1.12 9.67
CA ALA A 140 -6.17 2.32 8.85
C ALA A 140 -7.47 2.72 8.12
N ALA A 141 -8.25 1.73 7.68
CA ALA A 141 -9.52 1.93 6.95
C ALA A 141 -10.73 2.12 7.88
N GLY A 142 -10.63 1.78 9.16
CA GLY A 142 -11.77 1.72 10.08
C GLY A 142 -12.74 0.59 9.72
N LEU A 143 -12.18 -0.55 9.30
CA LEU A 143 -12.88 -1.79 8.92
C LEU A 143 -12.46 -2.93 9.85
N SER A 144 -13.13 -4.09 9.73
CA SER A 144 -12.73 -5.29 10.47
C SER A 144 -11.73 -6.11 9.64
N PRO A 145 -10.78 -6.82 10.31
CA PRO A 145 -10.00 -7.85 9.62
C PRO A 145 -10.92 -8.85 8.91
N GLY A 146 -10.54 -9.25 7.71
CA GLY A 146 -11.33 -10.15 6.86
C GLY A 146 -12.30 -9.47 5.90
N GLU A 147 -12.64 -8.19 6.10
CA GLU A 147 -13.48 -7.46 5.14
C GLU A 147 -12.74 -7.18 3.82
N PRO A 148 -13.42 -7.26 2.65
CA PRO A 148 -12.84 -6.85 1.39
C PRO A 148 -12.73 -5.33 1.27
N MET A 149 -11.68 -4.86 0.57
CA MET A 149 -11.43 -3.44 0.36
C MET A 149 -10.80 -3.19 -1.02
N ALA A 150 -11.23 -2.16 -1.73
CA ALA A 150 -10.46 -1.59 -2.82
C ALA A 150 -9.59 -0.44 -2.29
N TYR A 151 -8.29 -0.52 -2.57
CA TYR A 151 -7.30 0.51 -2.31
C TYR A 151 -6.95 1.19 -3.63
N LEU A 152 -7.39 2.43 -3.79
CA LEU A 152 -7.37 3.15 -5.05
C LEU A 152 -6.45 4.36 -4.94
N VAL A 153 -5.46 4.47 -5.84
CA VAL A 153 -4.51 5.60 -5.86
C VAL A 153 -4.24 6.03 -7.31
N ALA A 154 -4.20 7.33 -7.53
CA ALA A 154 -3.79 7.94 -8.80
C ALA A 154 -3.40 9.41 -8.58
N PRO A 155 -2.85 10.12 -9.59
CA PRO A 155 -2.66 11.57 -9.50
C PRO A 155 -3.99 12.29 -9.21
N PRO A 156 -3.96 13.52 -8.63
CA PRO A 156 -5.13 14.10 -7.95
C PRO A 156 -6.40 14.26 -8.78
N VAL A 157 -6.27 14.70 -10.04
CA VAL A 157 -7.43 14.90 -10.93
C VAL A 157 -7.99 13.55 -11.36
N GLU A 158 -7.10 12.66 -11.80
CA GLU A 158 -7.40 11.31 -12.25
C GLU A 158 -8.07 10.51 -11.14
N ALA A 159 -7.52 10.57 -9.92
CA ALA A 159 -8.09 9.88 -8.76
C ALA A 159 -9.49 10.41 -8.39
N THR A 160 -9.72 11.71 -8.50
CA THR A 160 -11.02 12.32 -8.19
C THR A 160 -12.10 11.85 -9.17
N ILE A 161 -11.78 11.87 -10.48
CA ILE A 161 -12.68 11.38 -11.54
C ILE A 161 -12.88 9.87 -11.40
N GLY A 162 -11.79 9.12 -11.17
CA GLY A 162 -11.84 7.68 -10.97
C GLY A 162 -12.69 7.28 -9.76
N LEU A 163 -12.56 8.00 -8.65
CA LEU A 163 -13.34 7.72 -7.44
C LEU A 163 -14.85 7.95 -7.66
N ASP A 164 -15.24 9.01 -8.35
CA ASP A 164 -16.64 9.25 -8.71
C ASP A 164 -17.19 8.12 -9.60
N ALA A 165 -16.38 7.68 -10.59
CA ALA A 165 -16.75 6.55 -11.44
C ALA A 165 -16.91 5.24 -10.64
N ALA A 166 -15.97 4.95 -9.74
CA ALA A 166 -16.01 3.76 -8.88
C ALA A 166 -17.26 3.72 -7.99
N LEU A 167 -17.58 4.86 -7.34
CA LEU A 167 -18.75 4.98 -6.46
C LEU A 167 -20.10 4.86 -7.21
N LYS A 168 -20.12 5.17 -8.51
CA LYS A 168 -21.31 5.05 -9.36
C LYS A 168 -21.45 3.66 -9.98
N ALA A 169 -20.35 2.93 -10.12
CA ALA A 169 -20.34 1.63 -10.82
C ALA A 169 -20.76 0.45 -9.93
N ALA A 170 -20.67 0.57 -8.61
CA ALA A 170 -20.86 -0.55 -7.69
C ALA A 170 -21.45 -0.11 -6.35
N GLU A 171 -22.10 -1.04 -5.64
CA GLU A 171 -22.60 -0.82 -4.29
C GLU A 171 -21.46 -0.90 -3.25
N VAL A 172 -20.67 0.16 -3.19
CA VAL A 172 -19.54 0.30 -2.28
C VAL A 172 -19.69 1.53 -1.38
N ARG A 173 -19.05 1.49 -0.23
CA ARG A 173 -18.97 2.60 0.72
C ARG A 173 -17.60 3.21 0.71
N LEU A 174 -17.50 4.54 0.64
CA LEU A 174 -16.25 5.25 0.88
C LEU A 174 -15.89 5.15 2.36
N ALA A 175 -14.92 4.27 2.67
CA ALA A 175 -14.42 4.09 4.03
C ALA A 175 -13.49 5.25 4.42
N ARG A 176 -12.59 5.64 3.52
CA ARG A 176 -11.67 6.75 3.72
C ARG A 176 -11.25 7.40 2.41
N ALA A 177 -10.99 8.71 2.43
CA ALA A 177 -10.40 9.44 1.32
C ALA A 177 -9.18 10.23 1.80
N PHE A 178 -8.18 10.32 0.93
CA PHE A 178 -6.92 11.02 1.15
C PHE A 178 -6.69 12.00 0.00
N PRO A 179 -7.31 13.19 0.03
CA PRO A 179 -7.02 14.23 -0.96
C PRO A 179 -5.64 14.84 -0.70
N PRO A 180 -4.97 15.41 -1.73
CA PRO A 180 -3.71 16.11 -1.53
C PRO A 180 -3.85 17.29 -0.55
N PRO A 181 -2.77 17.67 0.17
CA PRO A 181 -1.42 17.12 0.06
C PRO A 181 -1.26 15.77 0.76
N THR A 182 -0.57 14.85 0.12
CA THR A 182 -0.08 13.58 0.68
C THR A 182 1.44 13.53 0.55
N GLU A 183 2.08 12.52 1.09
CA GLU A 183 3.54 12.37 1.02
C GLU A 183 4.05 12.31 -0.43
N THR A 184 3.32 11.66 -1.33
CA THR A 184 3.67 11.51 -2.75
C THR A 184 2.90 12.46 -3.67
N ASN A 185 2.00 13.29 -3.12
CA ASN A 185 1.08 14.16 -3.85
C ASN A 185 0.05 13.43 -4.76
N PHE A 186 -0.09 12.12 -4.62
CA PHE A 186 -1.21 11.39 -5.19
C PHE A 186 -2.44 11.53 -4.30
N ALA A 187 -3.62 11.19 -4.82
CA ALA A 187 -4.82 11.04 -4.03
C ALA A 187 -5.18 9.56 -3.90
N ALA A 188 -5.70 9.17 -2.75
CA ALA A 188 -6.08 7.80 -2.48
C ALA A 188 -7.47 7.69 -1.86
N ALA A 189 -8.08 6.51 -1.98
CA ALA A 189 -9.34 6.17 -1.31
C ALA A 189 -9.42 4.69 -0.97
N TYR A 190 -10.10 4.38 0.13
CA TYR A 190 -10.51 3.04 0.52
C TYR A 190 -12.02 2.89 0.31
N LEU A 191 -12.42 1.90 -0.51
CA LEU A 191 -13.82 1.54 -0.71
C LEU A 191 -14.09 0.17 -0.08
N ALA A 192 -15.13 0.07 0.72
CA ALA A 192 -15.57 -1.16 1.38
C ALA A 192 -16.87 -1.65 0.78
N GLY A 193 -17.04 -2.97 0.68
CA GLY A 193 -18.22 -3.63 0.15
C GLY A 193 -17.99 -5.12 -0.01
N GLU A 194 -18.93 -5.82 -0.61
CA GLU A 194 -18.74 -7.22 -0.98
C GLU A 194 -17.63 -7.35 -2.03
N LEU A 195 -16.92 -8.47 -2.04
CA LEU A 195 -15.72 -8.65 -2.90
C LEU A 195 -15.98 -8.28 -4.37
N HIS A 196 -17.05 -8.79 -4.97
CA HIS A 196 -17.38 -8.50 -6.37
C HIS A 196 -17.72 -7.02 -6.62
N GLN A 197 -18.20 -6.29 -5.59
CA GLN A 197 -18.49 -4.87 -5.68
C GLN A 197 -17.21 -4.02 -5.64
N VAL A 198 -16.28 -4.35 -4.74
CA VAL A 198 -14.98 -3.65 -4.69
C VAL A 198 -14.13 -3.94 -5.92
N GLU A 199 -14.23 -5.14 -6.51
CA GLU A 199 -13.61 -5.47 -7.80
C GLU A 199 -14.19 -4.63 -8.94
N ALA A 200 -15.52 -4.52 -9.04
CA ALA A 200 -16.17 -3.69 -10.06
C ALA A 200 -15.81 -2.20 -9.88
N ALA A 201 -15.76 -1.71 -8.65
CA ALA A 201 -15.36 -0.35 -8.34
C ALA A 201 -13.90 -0.07 -8.73
N ALA A 202 -12.97 -1.00 -8.44
CA ALA A 202 -11.56 -0.86 -8.81
C ALA A 202 -11.35 -0.86 -10.33
N MET A 203 -12.11 -1.66 -11.06
CA MET A 203 -12.10 -1.65 -12.54
C MET A 203 -12.59 -0.31 -13.09
N ALA A 204 -13.72 0.20 -12.61
CA ALA A 204 -14.27 1.47 -13.04
C ALA A 204 -13.32 2.65 -12.73
N PHE A 205 -12.66 2.61 -11.58
CA PHE A 205 -11.61 3.56 -11.21
C PHE A 205 -10.48 3.56 -12.25
N ALA A 206 -9.89 2.40 -12.52
CA ALA A 206 -8.77 2.27 -13.44
C ALA A 206 -9.13 2.73 -14.88
N GLU A 207 -10.31 2.36 -15.36
CA GLU A 207 -10.80 2.78 -16.67
C GLU A 207 -10.97 4.29 -16.76
N ALA A 208 -11.53 4.92 -15.74
CA ALA A 208 -11.69 6.38 -15.69
C ALA A 208 -10.35 7.11 -15.65
N VAL A 209 -9.37 6.63 -14.86
CA VAL A 209 -8.00 7.18 -14.82
C VAL A 209 -7.35 7.11 -16.21
N VAL A 210 -7.47 5.99 -16.91
CA VAL A 210 -6.95 5.84 -18.28
C VAL A 210 -7.63 6.82 -19.24
N GLN A 211 -8.94 7.05 -19.11
CA GLN A 211 -9.65 8.01 -19.97
C GLN A 211 -9.19 9.45 -19.72
N VAL A 212 -8.98 9.84 -18.46
CA VAL A 212 -8.41 11.17 -18.15
C VAL A 212 -7.01 11.31 -18.75
N GLY A 213 -6.17 10.27 -18.63
CA GLY A 213 -4.82 10.26 -19.21
C GLY A 213 -4.82 10.45 -20.75
N ARG A 214 -5.81 9.86 -21.43
CA ARG A 214 -5.98 10.00 -22.89
C ARG A 214 -6.57 11.34 -23.31
N HIS A 215 -7.41 11.94 -22.47
CA HIS A 215 -8.14 13.18 -22.76
C HIS A 215 -8.03 14.16 -21.58
N PRO A 216 -6.83 14.72 -21.32
CA PRO A 216 -6.58 15.52 -20.10
C PRO A 216 -7.26 16.88 -20.09
N ARG A 217 -7.90 17.29 -21.18
CA ARG A 217 -8.61 18.57 -21.33
C ARG A 217 -9.98 18.34 -21.95
N GLU A 218 -10.92 17.98 -21.12
CA GLU A 218 -12.34 17.99 -21.47
C GLU A 218 -12.93 19.38 -21.21
N ARG A 219 -13.81 19.86 -22.11
CA ARG A 219 -14.54 21.12 -21.97
C ARG A 219 -16.04 20.85 -21.95
#